data_03f700be1d7f3e08e3b005460e838a06
#
_entry.id   03f700be1d7f3e08e3b005460e838a06
#
_cell.length_a   1.000
_cell.length_b   1.000
_cell.length_c   1.000
_cell.angle_alpha   90.00
_cell.angle_beta   90.00
_cell.angle_gamma   90.00
#
_symmetry.space_group_name_H-M   'P 1'
#
loop_
_entity.id
_entity.type
_entity.pdbx_description
1 polymer ?
#
loop_
_entity_poly.entity_id
_entity_poly.type
_entity_poly.pdbx_seq_one_letter_code
_entity_poly.pdbx_strand_id
1 'polypeptide(L)'
;EAVKAQERYLNRFMLHKNAFTGIMMKDDPNLIAIEISNEPHHRGTGVEVTSFVSRLVGAVKKSGFKNPVLYNITHSVQLMDDYFKAGINGGTFQWYPTGLGYHKELQGNFLPNVDQYEIPFDPVIRKNKGAKIVYEFDAADINRNYIYPAMARSFRAAGIQIATHFSYDPMFLAFANTEYNTHYMNLAYTPGKALSLMICKEIFHSVPLYKNYGNYPENSNFDHFSVSYENDLATLNLPEKYFYTN
;
A
#
# COMPACT_ATOMS: atom_id res chain seq x y z
N GLU A 1 24.19 -5.59 19.40
CA GLU A 1 23.37 -4.84 20.39
C GLU A 1 22.12 -4.24 19.72
N ALA A 2 22.24 -3.56 18.59
CA ALA A 2 21.10 -2.95 17.87
C ALA A 2 19.99 -3.96 17.54
N VAL A 3 20.33 -5.13 16.99
CA VAL A 3 19.33 -6.17 16.66
C VAL A 3 18.60 -6.65 17.92
N LYS A 4 19.31 -6.85 19.03
CA LYS A 4 18.66 -7.22 20.31
C LYS A 4 17.71 -6.11 20.81
N ALA A 5 18.04 -4.86 20.56
CA ALA A 5 17.15 -3.75 20.90
C ALA A 5 15.87 -3.77 20.06
N GLN A 6 15.97 -4.03 18.74
CA GLN A 6 14.80 -4.21 17.86
C GLN A 6 13.93 -5.40 18.28
N GLU A 7 14.54 -6.55 18.60
CA GLU A 7 13.82 -7.72 19.12
C GLU A 7 13.01 -7.37 20.39
N ARG A 8 13.65 -6.67 21.35
CA ARG A 8 12.97 -6.23 22.58
C ARG A 8 11.85 -5.24 22.29
N TYR A 9 12.09 -4.30 21.37
CA TYR A 9 11.08 -3.34 20.98
C TYR A 9 9.85 -4.01 20.37
N LEU A 10 10.04 -4.85 19.34
CA LEU A 10 8.94 -5.56 18.67
C LEU A 10 8.13 -6.40 19.66
N ASN A 11 8.81 -7.17 20.51
CA ASN A 11 8.12 -7.99 21.52
C ASN A 11 7.32 -7.13 22.51
N ARG A 12 7.90 -6.03 23.04
CA ARG A 12 7.22 -5.11 23.95
C ARG A 12 6.07 -4.37 23.28
N PHE A 13 6.23 -3.99 22.02
CA PHE A 13 5.16 -3.35 21.24
C PHE A 13 3.94 -4.27 21.14
N MET A 14 4.15 -5.54 20.81
CA MET A 14 3.05 -6.51 20.74
C MET A 14 2.41 -6.79 22.10
N LEU A 15 3.16 -6.70 23.19
CA LEU A 15 2.65 -6.84 24.56
C LEU A 15 2.10 -5.54 25.16
N HIS A 16 2.23 -4.42 24.43
CA HIS A 16 1.68 -3.15 24.89
C HIS A 16 0.16 -3.23 25.00
N LYS A 17 -0.34 -2.82 26.17
CA LYS A 17 -1.77 -2.75 26.46
C LYS A 17 -2.28 -1.36 26.13
N ASN A 18 -3.23 -1.28 25.21
CA ASN A 18 -3.88 -0.02 24.86
C ASN A 18 -4.61 0.55 26.10
N ALA A 19 -4.28 1.78 26.45
CA ALA A 19 -4.83 2.43 27.66
C ALA A 19 -6.34 2.67 27.61
N PHE A 20 -6.92 2.79 26.40
CA PHE A 20 -8.34 3.04 26.22
C PHE A 20 -9.17 1.76 26.14
N THR A 21 -8.67 0.75 25.41
CA THR A 21 -9.42 -0.50 25.20
C THR A 21 -9.07 -1.58 26.22
N GLY A 22 -7.93 -1.48 26.89
CA GLY A 22 -7.41 -2.49 27.79
C GLY A 22 -6.92 -3.78 27.10
N ILE A 23 -6.85 -3.79 25.75
CA ILE A 23 -6.45 -4.94 24.95
C ILE A 23 -4.95 -4.84 24.59
N MET A 24 -4.23 -5.95 24.63
CA MET A 24 -2.84 -5.99 24.14
C MET A 24 -2.83 -5.96 22.61
N MET A 25 -1.83 -5.31 22.00
CA MET A 25 -1.70 -5.24 20.54
C MET A 25 -1.80 -6.62 19.88
N LYS A 26 -1.13 -7.62 20.44
CA LYS A 26 -1.16 -9.00 19.91
C LYS A 26 -2.54 -9.66 19.93
N ASP A 27 -3.46 -9.18 20.74
CA ASP A 27 -4.80 -9.72 20.96
C ASP A 27 -5.90 -8.83 20.35
N ASP A 28 -5.52 -7.69 19.74
CA ASP A 28 -6.49 -6.78 19.13
C ASP A 28 -7.08 -7.43 17.86
N PRO A 29 -8.42 -7.66 17.82
CA PRO A 29 -9.08 -8.29 16.68
C PRO A 29 -9.01 -7.44 15.40
N ASN A 30 -8.71 -6.14 15.51
CA ASN A 30 -8.58 -5.24 14.37
C ASN A 30 -7.15 -5.20 13.80
N LEU A 31 -6.17 -5.76 14.51
CA LEU A 31 -4.80 -5.88 14.02
C LEU A 31 -4.67 -7.10 13.12
N ILE A 32 -4.93 -6.93 11.82
CA ILE A 32 -4.94 -8.02 10.84
C ILE A 32 -3.54 -8.52 10.46
N ALA A 33 -2.53 -7.68 10.53
CA ALA A 33 -1.13 -8.01 10.24
C ALA A 33 -0.21 -6.97 10.88
N ILE A 34 1.09 -7.26 10.91
CA ILE A 34 2.13 -6.30 11.28
C ILE A 34 3.25 -6.30 10.24
N GLU A 35 3.69 -5.12 9.83
CA GLU A 35 4.94 -4.91 9.10
C GLU A 35 6.06 -4.59 10.10
N ILE A 36 7.18 -5.27 9.99
CA ILE A 36 8.25 -5.22 11.01
C ILE A 36 9.46 -4.36 10.64
N SER A 37 9.46 -3.78 9.44
CA SER A 37 10.54 -2.89 9.00
C SER A 37 10.05 -2.03 7.84
N ASN A 38 10.38 -0.74 7.87
CA ASN A 38 10.12 0.17 6.75
C ASN A 38 11.39 0.36 5.92
N GLU A 39 11.29 0.18 4.60
CA GLU A 39 12.31 0.43 3.59
C GLU A 39 13.73 -0.04 3.95
N PRO A 40 13.92 -1.30 4.37
CA PRO A 40 15.25 -1.78 4.75
C PRO A 40 16.17 -1.91 3.52
N HIS A 41 17.36 -1.36 3.63
CA HIS A 41 18.43 -1.53 2.65
C HIS A 41 19.42 -2.60 3.14
N HIS A 42 19.33 -3.80 2.60
CA HIS A 42 20.23 -4.88 2.98
C HIS A 42 21.51 -4.88 2.14
N ARG A 43 22.66 -4.93 2.84
CA ARG A 43 23.99 -5.05 2.22
C ARG A 43 24.63 -6.42 2.46
N GLY A 44 23.99 -7.28 3.27
CA GLY A 44 24.50 -8.60 3.60
C GLY A 44 24.10 -9.67 2.58
N THR A 45 24.63 -10.87 2.78
CA THR A 45 24.27 -12.07 2.03
C THR A 45 22.85 -12.53 2.36
N GLY A 46 22.25 -13.36 1.50
CA GLY A 46 20.91 -13.93 1.78
C GLY A 46 20.85 -14.69 3.11
N VAL A 47 21.93 -15.38 3.51
CA VAL A 47 22.01 -16.08 4.81
C VAL A 47 21.95 -15.11 5.98
N GLU A 48 22.72 -14.02 5.92
CA GLU A 48 22.72 -12.99 6.96
C GLU A 48 21.35 -12.29 7.08
N VAL A 49 20.74 -11.98 5.93
CA VAL A 49 19.41 -11.35 5.88
C VAL A 49 18.34 -12.32 6.41
N THR A 50 18.35 -13.58 5.99
CA THR A 50 17.46 -14.62 6.55
C THR A 50 17.61 -14.70 8.07
N SER A 51 18.83 -14.75 8.59
CA SER A 51 19.08 -14.78 10.02
C SER A 51 18.54 -13.54 10.74
N PHE A 52 18.79 -12.36 10.19
CA PHE A 52 18.30 -11.09 10.75
C PHE A 52 16.77 -11.04 10.79
N VAL A 53 16.11 -11.28 9.65
CA VAL A 53 14.66 -11.21 9.54
C VAL A 53 13.97 -12.27 10.39
N SER A 54 14.50 -13.51 10.43
CA SER A 54 13.99 -14.58 11.31
C SER A 54 13.98 -14.18 12.79
N ARG A 55 14.99 -13.45 13.24
CA ARG A 55 15.05 -12.96 14.62
C ARG A 55 13.93 -11.96 14.91
N LEU A 56 13.66 -11.03 13.98
CA LEU A 56 12.59 -10.05 14.13
C LEU A 56 11.21 -10.72 14.10
N VAL A 57 10.97 -11.62 13.14
CA VAL A 57 9.75 -12.46 13.09
C VAL A 57 9.57 -13.25 14.38
N GLY A 58 10.65 -13.89 14.86
CA GLY A 58 10.65 -14.64 16.13
C GLY A 58 10.31 -13.78 17.34
N ALA A 59 10.78 -12.52 17.38
CA ALA A 59 10.46 -11.59 18.46
C ALA A 59 8.96 -11.25 18.51
N VAL A 60 8.33 -11.05 17.34
CA VAL A 60 6.88 -10.84 17.24
C VAL A 60 6.13 -12.10 17.65
N LYS A 61 6.48 -13.27 17.09
CA LYS A 61 5.80 -14.54 17.39
C LYS A 61 5.94 -14.96 18.85
N LYS A 62 7.07 -14.64 19.50
CA LYS A 62 7.28 -14.89 20.94
C LYS A 62 6.28 -14.14 21.83
N SER A 63 5.69 -13.06 21.38
CA SER A 63 4.61 -12.38 22.12
C SER A 63 3.31 -13.18 22.17
N GLY A 64 3.15 -14.17 21.29
CA GLY A 64 1.91 -14.93 21.08
C GLY A 64 1.05 -14.39 19.93
N PHE A 65 1.53 -13.40 19.15
CA PHE A 65 0.82 -12.86 17.98
C PHE A 65 0.65 -13.93 16.90
N LYS A 66 -0.60 -14.12 16.43
CA LYS A 66 -0.97 -15.22 15.52
C LYS A 66 -1.16 -14.76 14.07
N ASN A 67 -1.46 -13.48 13.87
CA ASN A 67 -1.73 -12.94 12.54
C ASN A 67 -0.45 -12.79 11.71
N PRO A 68 -0.56 -12.50 10.39
CA PRO A 68 0.57 -12.39 9.49
C PRO A 68 1.61 -11.37 9.94
N VAL A 69 2.89 -11.73 9.73
CA VAL A 69 4.03 -10.82 9.85
C VAL A 69 4.52 -10.53 8.45
N LEU A 70 4.52 -9.25 8.07
CA LEU A 70 4.89 -8.77 6.76
C LEU A 70 6.26 -8.10 6.81
N TYR A 71 6.91 -8.03 5.66
CA TYR A 71 8.20 -7.38 5.51
C TYR A 71 8.19 -6.43 4.31
N ASN A 72 8.76 -5.25 4.49
CA ASN A 72 8.91 -4.31 3.39
C ASN A 72 9.99 -4.78 2.42
N ILE A 73 9.65 -4.91 1.14
CA ILE A 73 10.52 -5.52 0.12
C ILE A 73 10.92 -4.49 -0.95
N THR A 74 10.70 -3.22 -0.72
CA THR A 74 10.85 -2.17 -1.73
C THR A 74 12.27 -2.05 -2.28
N HIS A 75 13.30 -2.10 -1.44
CA HIS A 75 14.68 -1.76 -1.84
C HIS A 75 15.61 -2.96 -2.09
N SER A 76 15.31 -4.12 -1.58
CA SER A 76 16.16 -5.31 -1.69
C SER A 76 15.37 -6.50 -2.21
N VAL A 77 14.67 -6.29 -3.33
CA VAL A 77 13.72 -7.25 -3.95
C VAL A 77 14.36 -8.57 -4.35
N GLN A 78 15.66 -8.58 -4.67
CA GLN A 78 16.41 -9.78 -5.04
C GLN A 78 16.52 -10.80 -3.91
N LEU A 79 16.23 -10.42 -2.67
CA LEU A 79 16.27 -11.27 -1.48
C LEU A 79 14.89 -11.88 -1.13
N MET A 80 13.94 -11.87 -2.07
CA MET A 80 12.56 -12.33 -1.84
C MET A 80 12.48 -13.75 -1.26
N ASP A 81 13.24 -14.69 -1.83
CA ASP A 81 13.31 -16.07 -1.32
C ASP A 81 13.85 -16.13 0.13
N ASP A 82 14.81 -15.27 0.44
CA ASP A 82 15.45 -15.26 1.77
C ASP A 82 14.53 -14.68 2.83
N TYR A 83 13.70 -13.71 2.47
CA TYR A 83 12.65 -13.19 3.36
C TYR A 83 11.60 -14.26 3.69
N PHE A 84 11.14 -15.02 2.69
CA PHE A 84 10.19 -16.12 2.94
C PHE A 84 10.81 -17.26 3.75
N LYS A 85 12.07 -17.62 3.51
CA LYS A 85 12.82 -18.55 4.37
C LYS A 85 12.91 -18.06 5.82
N ALA A 86 12.96 -16.75 6.03
CA ALA A 86 12.97 -16.14 7.36
C ALA A 86 11.61 -16.22 8.10
N GLY A 87 10.54 -16.63 7.42
CA GLY A 87 9.23 -16.88 8.02
C GLY A 87 8.25 -15.73 7.94
N ILE A 88 8.43 -14.78 7.01
CA ILE A 88 7.41 -13.77 6.72
C ILE A 88 6.18 -14.40 6.06
N ASN A 89 5.04 -13.72 6.17
CA ASN A 89 3.78 -14.16 5.59
C ASN A 89 3.36 -13.34 4.35
N GLY A 90 4.16 -12.35 3.96
CA GLY A 90 3.91 -11.52 2.79
C GLY A 90 4.84 -10.34 2.70
N GLY A 91 4.77 -9.66 1.57
CA GLY A 91 5.55 -8.46 1.28
C GLY A 91 4.70 -7.20 1.21
N THR A 92 5.31 -6.09 1.59
CA THR A 92 4.74 -4.77 1.42
C THR A 92 5.56 -3.97 0.42
N PHE A 93 4.88 -3.17 -0.39
CA PHE A 93 5.42 -2.45 -1.53
C PHE A 93 4.91 -1.02 -1.53
N GLN A 94 5.54 -0.15 -2.32
CA GLN A 94 5.08 1.23 -2.53
C GLN A 94 4.87 1.50 -4.02
N TRP A 95 4.11 2.56 -4.34
CA TRP A 95 3.94 3.00 -5.71
C TRP A 95 3.75 4.51 -5.85
N TYR A 96 4.71 5.12 -6.49
CA TYR A 96 4.68 6.52 -6.93
C TYR A 96 4.89 6.53 -8.44
N PRO A 97 3.83 6.34 -9.25
CA PRO A 97 3.96 6.06 -10.69
C PRO A 97 4.55 7.21 -11.49
N THR A 98 4.56 8.40 -10.94
CA THR A 98 5.04 9.62 -11.59
C THR A 98 6.18 10.31 -10.84
N GLY A 99 6.60 9.74 -9.69
CA GLY A 99 7.60 10.28 -8.79
C GLY A 99 7.02 10.92 -7.54
N LEU A 100 7.85 11.62 -6.77
CA LEU A 100 7.48 12.23 -5.50
C LEU A 100 7.26 13.76 -5.56
N GLY A 101 7.36 14.36 -6.73
CA GLY A 101 6.97 15.73 -7.02
C GLY A 101 7.89 16.84 -6.56
N TYR A 102 8.28 16.90 -5.32
CA TYR A 102 9.09 17.99 -4.73
C TYR A 102 8.58 19.38 -5.17
N HIS A 103 7.32 19.69 -4.86
CA HIS A 103 6.65 20.94 -5.26
C HIS A 103 6.52 21.15 -6.77
N LYS A 104 6.48 20.08 -7.54
CA LYS A 104 6.17 20.09 -8.96
C LYS A 104 4.79 19.52 -9.21
N GLU A 105 4.11 20.05 -10.20
CA GLU A 105 2.88 19.50 -10.73
C GLU A 105 3.12 19.13 -12.20
N LEU A 106 2.97 17.86 -12.52
CA LEU A 106 3.12 17.36 -13.88
C LEU A 106 1.84 17.57 -14.67
N GLN A 107 1.99 17.98 -15.92
CA GLN A 107 0.89 18.16 -16.86
C GLN A 107 0.86 17.02 -17.87
N GLY A 108 -0.32 16.59 -18.26
CA GLY A 108 -0.52 15.54 -19.26
C GLY A 108 -1.35 14.36 -18.77
N ASN A 109 -1.57 13.42 -19.68
CA ASN A 109 -2.32 12.20 -19.39
C ASN A 109 -1.39 11.11 -18.87
N PHE A 110 -1.58 10.71 -17.63
CA PHE A 110 -0.79 9.68 -16.96
C PHE A 110 -1.52 8.34 -16.82
N LEU A 111 -2.69 8.15 -17.45
CA LEU A 111 -3.37 6.84 -17.46
C LEU A 111 -2.48 5.72 -18.01
N PRO A 112 -1.70 5.92 -19.09
CA PRO A 112 -0.78 4.88 -19.55
C PRO A 112 0.31 4.50 -18.53
N ASN A 113 0.68 5.42 -17.65
CA ASN A 113 1.71 5.17 -16.61
C ASN A 113 1.21 4.26 -15.48
N VAL A 114 -0.11 4.06 -15.39
CA VAL A 114 -0.73 3.24 -14.36
C VAL A 114 -1.52 2.05 -14.94
N ASP A 115 -1.22 1.66 -16.16
CA ASP A 115 -1.83 0.49 -16.78
C ASP A 115 -1.50 -0.81 -16.04
N GLN A 116 -0.28 -0.90 -15.56
CA GLN A 116 0.23 -2.09 -14.88
C GLN A 116 0.99 -1.70 -13.61
N TYR A 117 0.85 -2.51 -12.59
CA TYR A 117 1.69 -2.47 -11.40
C TYR A 117 2.50 -3.76 -11.33
N GLU A 118 3.79 -3.66 -11.56
CA GLU A 118 4.68 -4.81 -11.54
C GLU A 118 5.23 -5.07 -10.13
N ILE A 119 5.07 -6.30 -9.66
CA ILE A 119 5.67 -6.76 -8.40
C ILE A 119 6.88 -7.62 -8.74
N PRO A 120 8.10 -7.18 -8.41
CA PRO A 120 9.29 -7.97 -8.62
C PRO A 120 9.19 -9.32 -7.90
N PHE A 121 9.61 -10.40 -8.57
CA PHE A 121 9.60 -11.76 -8.01
C PHE A 121 8.21 -12.27 -7.57
N ASP A 122 7.14 -11.79 -8.17
CA ASP A 122 5.76 -12.24 -7.89
C ASP A 122 5.60 -13.78 -7.85
N PRO A 123 6.22 -14.58 -8.74
CA PRO A 123 6.15 -16.04 -8.65
C PRO A 123 6.64 -16.62 -7.32
N VAL A 124 7.64 -16.01 -6.69
CA VAL A 124 8.12 -16.42 -5.36
C VAL A 124 7.07 -16.17 -4.29
N ILE A 125 6.42 -15.00 -4.33
CA ILE A 125 5.35 -14.66 -3.39
C ILE A 125 4.19 -15.64 -3.54
N ARG A 126 3.76 -15.91 -4.76
CA ARG A 126 2.67 -16.87 -5.05
C ARG A 126 3.00 -18.29 -4.60
N LYS A 127 4.21 -18.77 -4.87
CA LYS A 127 4.69 -20.09 -4.42
C LYS A 127 4.58 -20.25 -2.91
N ASN A 128 4.87 -19.19 -2.17
CA ASN A 128 4.78 -19.16 -0.71
C ASN A 128 3.39 -18.80 -0.19
N LYS A 129 2.38 -18.59 -1.07
CA LYS A 129 1.03 -18.11 -0.72
C LYS A 129 1.08 -16.82 0.11
N GLY A 130 2.07 -15.97 -0.17
CA GLY A 130 2.32 -14.74 0.55
C GLY A 130 1.28 -13.66 0.26
N ALA A 131 0.97 -12.86 1.27
CA ALA A 131 0.18 -11.65 1.10
C ALA A 131 0.96 -10.60 0.29
N LYS A 132 0.24 -9.79 -0.48
CA LYS A 132 0.76 -8.65 -1.23
C LYS A 132 0.00 -7.40 -0.85
N ILE A 133 0.70 -6.44 -0.27
CA ILE A 133 0.14 -5.20 0.25
C ILE A 133 0.93 -4.02 -0.30
N VAL A 134 0.24 -2.98 -0.73
CA VAL A 134 0.85 -1.68 -0.97
C VAL A 134 0.68 -0.85 0.30
N TYR A 135 1.78 -0.63 1.04
CA TYR A 135 1.72 0.05 2.33
C TYR A 135 1.69 1.58 2.18
N GLU A 136 2.18 2.10 1.05
CA GLU A 136 2.06 3.50 0.69
C GLU A 136 2.00 3.70 -0.82
N PHE A 137 1.13 4.58 -1.27
CA PHE A 137 1.06 5.02 -2.66
C PHE A 137 0.49 6.43 -2.77
N ASP A 138 0.91 7.15 -3.78
CA ASP A 138 0.27 8.39 -4.23
C ASP A 138 0.68 8.70 -5.68
N ALA A 139 -0.12 9.50 -6.36
CA ALA A 139 0.25 10.20 -7.57
C ALA A 139 0.70 11.63 -7.18
N ALA A 140 1.78 11.73 -6.43
CA ALA A 140 2.22 12.93 -5.72
C ALA A 140 2.47 14.15 -6.61
N ASP A 141 2.80 13.92 -7.88
CA ASP A 141 3.11 14.95 -8.86
C ASP A 141 1.90 15.37 -9.69
N ILE A 142 0.73 14.78 -9.43
CA ILE A 142 -0.47 14.99 -10.24
C ILE A 142 -1.60 15.48 -9.35
N ASN A 143 -2.01 16.73 -9.53
CA ASN A 143 -3.17 17.29 -8.84
C ASN A 143 -4.46 16.96 -9.60
N ARG A 144 -4.74 15.65 -9.80
CA ARG A 144 -5.87 15.14 -10.57
C ARG A 144 -6.50 13.93 -9.90
N ASN A 145 -7.80 13.79 -10.06
CA ASN A 145 -8.61 12.81 -9.34
C ASN A 145 -8.76 11.48 -10.09
N TYR A 146 -8.72 11.49 -11.42
CA TYR A 146 -8.97 10.33 -12.27
C TYR A 146 -7.99 9.18 -12.06
N ILE A 147 -6.78 9.46 -11.59
CA ILE A 147 -5.67 8.51 -11.60
C ILE A 147 -5.79 7.43 -10.52
N TYR A 148 -6.35 7.74 -9.35
CA TYR A 148 -6.41 6.81 -8.21
C TYR A 148 -7.25 5.56 -8.50
N PRO A 149 -8.46 5.64 -9.09
CA PRO A 149 -9.21 4.47 -9.49
C PRO A 149 -8.51 3.63 -10.58
N ALA A 150 -7.75 4.26 -11.49
CA ALA A 150 -6.91 3.54 -12.44
C ALA A 150 -5.77 2.78 -11.73
N MET A 151 -5.11 3.40 -10.73
CA MET A 151 -4.12 2.71 -9.88
C MET A 151 -4.74 1.53 -9.13
N ALA A 152 -5.92 1.71 -8.54
CA ALA A 152 -6.63 0.64 -7.82
C ALA A 152 -6.95 -0.55 -8.74
N ARG A 153 -7.38 -0.31 -9.98
CA ARG A 153 -7.54 -1.33 -11.02
C ARG A 153 -6.25 -2.13 -11.23
N SER A 154 -5.13 -1.43 -11.38
CA SER A 154 -3.81 -2.05 -11.63
C SER A 154 -3.30 -2.80 -10.40
N PHE A 155 -3.55 -2.31 -9.19
CA PHE A 155 -3.30 -3.06 -7.97
C PHE A 155 -4.07 -4.39 -7.93
N ARG A 156 -5.36 -4.38 -8.29
CA ARG A 156 -6.16 -5.62 -8.33
C ARG A 156 -5.63 -6.59 -9.38
N ALA A 157 -5.25 -6.09 -10.57
CA ALA A 157 -4.63 -6.90 -11.62
C ALA A 157 -3.31 -7.54 -11.17
N ALA A 158 -2.49 -6.85 -10.38
CA ALA A 158 -1.27 -7.37 -9.77
C ALA A 158 -1.53 -8.33 -8.59
N GLY A 159 -2.76 -8.44 -8.11
CA GLY A 159 -3.13 -9.29 -6.98
C GLY A 159 -2.89 -8.64 -5.61
N ILE A 160 -2.86 -7.32 -5.52
CA ILE A 160 -2.77 -6.58 -4.27
C ILE A 160 -4.08 -6.73 -3.49
N GLN A 161 -3.97 -7.12 -2.24
CA GLN A 161 -5.10 -7.38 -1.33
C GLN A 161 -5.51 -6.12 -0.57
N ILE A 162 -4.55 -5.28 -0.18
CA ILE A 162 -4.76 -4.04 0.58
C ILE A 162 -3.81 -2.99 0.01
N ALA A 163 -4.30 -1.75 -0.13
CA ALA A 163 -3.46 -0.59 -0.43
C ALA A 163 -3.83 0.57 0.50
N THR A 164 -2.82 1.24 1.04
CA THR A 164 -2.98 2.41 1.92
C THR A 164 -2.37 3.64 1.26
N HIS A 165 -3.15 4.70 1.20
CA HIS A 165 -2.69 5.97 0.64
C HIS A 165 -1.69 6.65 1.59
N PHE A 166 -0.64 7.22 1.05
CA PHE A 166 0.30 8.05 1.77
C PHE A 166 0.17 9.52 1.32
N SER A 167 -0.35 10.43 2.18
CA SER A 167 -0.88 10.13 3.49
C SER A 167 -2.11 10.99 3.81
N TYR A 168 -2.89 10.58 4.80
CA TYR A 168 -3.97 11.40 5.33
C TYR A 168 -3.42 12.42 6.33
N ASP A 169 -3.75 13.70 6.13
CA ASP A 169 -3.37 14.78 7.02
C ASP A 169 -4.57 15.31 7.81
N PRO A 170 -4.46 15.39 9.14
CA PRO A 170 -5.46 16.09 9.94
C PRO A 170 -5.67 17.51 9.45
N MET A 171 -6.91 18.00 9.42
CA MET A 171 -7.27 19.30 8.85
C MET A 171 -6.45 20.46 9.43
N PHE A 172 -6.15 20.42 10.74
CA PHE A 172 -5.41 21.48 11.42
C PHE A 172 -3.90 21.49 11.09
N LEU A 173 -3.36 20.45 10.46
CA LEU A 173 -1.98 20.35 10.01
C LEU A 173 -1.82 20.39 8.49
N ALA A 174 -2.89 20.21 7.74
CA ALA A 174 -2.84 20.05 6.29
C ALA A 174 -2.16 21.22 5.56
N PHE A 175 -2.29 22.42 6.07
CA PHE A 175 -1.63 23.62 5.50
C PHE A 175 -0.11 23.64 5.73
N ALA A 176 0.39 22.88 6.69
CA ALA A 176 1.80 22.85 7.07
C ALA A 176 2.52 21.58 6.61
N ASN A 177 1.79 20.57 6.19
CA ASN A 177 2.37 19.36 5.61
C ASN A 177 2.68 19.60 4.15
N THR A 178 3.89 20.04 3.86
CA THR A 178 4.28 20.64 2.60
C THR A 178 5.54 20.05 2.01
N GLU A 179 5.97 18.89 2.44
CA GLU A 179 7.13 18.25 1.83
C GLU A 179 6.90 18.03 0.33
N TYR A 180 5.68 17.58 -0.02
CA TYR A 180 5.21 17.49 -1.40
C TYR A 180 3.83 18.16 -1.49
N ASN A 181 3.70 19.24 -2.23
CA ASN A 181 2.46 20.04 -2.28
C ASN A 181 1.22 19.28 -2.77
N THR A 182 1.38 18.15 -3.46
CA THR A 182 0.30 17.27 -3.90
C THR A 182 0.22 15.95 -3.12
N HIS A 183 1.16 15.72 -2.23
CA HIS A 183 1.38 14.43 -1.54
C HIS A 183 0.60 14.31 -0.22
N TYR A 184 -0.65 14.69 -0.22
CA TYR A 184 -1.52 14.53 0.94
C TYR A 184 -2.98 14.32 0.53
N MET A 185 -3.76 13.80 1.46
CA MET A 185 -5.21 13.71 1.34
C MET A 185 -5.86 14.34 2.57
N ASN A 186 -6.79 15.23 2.33
CA ASN A 186 -7.54 15.93 3.36
C ASN A 186 -8.95 16.24 2.86
N LEU A 187 -9.95 16.04 3.70
CA LEU A 187 -11.36 16.23 3.30
C LEU A 187 -11.71 17.68 2.94
N ALA A 188 -10.99 18.67 3.50
CA ALA A 188 -11.27 20.08 3.22
C ALA A 188 -10.49 20.59 2.00
N TYR A 189 -9.22 20.19 1.85
CA TYR A 189 -8.33 20.73 0.82
C TYR A 189 -8.27 19.89 -0.45
N THR A 190 -8.54 18.59 -0.35
CA THR A 190 -8.53 17.65 -1.49
C THR A 190 -9.77 16.76 -1.52
N PRO A 191 -11.00 17.34 -1.57
CA PRO A 191 -12.24 16.54 -1.51
C PRO A 191 -12.39 15.59 -2.70
N GLY A 192 -11.95 15.99 -3.90
CA GLY A 192 -11.98 15.12 -5.08
C GLY A 192 -11.08 13.89 -4.92
N LYS A 193 -9.89 14.04 -4.32
CA LYS A 193 -9.01 12.92 -3.98
C LYS A 193 -9.67 11.96 -2.98
N ALA A 194 -10.37 12.49 -1.98
CA ALA A 194 -11.10 11.68 -1.03
C ALA A 194 -12.24 10.88 -1.71
N LEU A 195 -12.99 11.50 -2.63
CA LEU A 195 -14.00 10.81 -3.45
C LEU A 195 -13.37 9.72 -4.33
N SER A 196 -12.21 9.99 -4.94
CA SER A 196 -11.46 8.99 -5.70
C SER A 196 -11.12 7.77 -4.84
N LEU A 197 -10.68 7.98 -3.59
CA LEU A 197 -10.37 6.89 -2.67
C LEU A 197 -11.62 6.12 -2.22
N MET A 198 -12.79 6.75 -2.16
CA MET A 198 -14.06 6.04 -1.97
C MET A 198 -14.37 5.13 -3.17
N ILE A 199 -14.11 5.57 -4.39
CA ILE A 199 -14.23 4.73 -5.59
C ILE A 199 -13.21 3.60 -5.55
N CYS A 200 -11.95 3.86 -5.17
CA CYS A 200 -10.92 2.85 -4.99
C CYS A 200 -11.34 1.75 -3.99
N LYS A 201 -11.97 2.11 -2.88
CA LYS A 201 -12.54 1.15 -1.94
C LYS A 201 -13.51 0.19 -2.64
N GLU A 202 -14.43 0.69 -3.45
CA GLU A 202 -15.39 -0.16 -4.17
C GLU A 202 -14.69 -1.06 -5.21
N ILE A 203 -13.63 -0.57 -5.87
CA ILE A 203 -12.80 -1.38 -6.76
C ILE A 203 -12.17 -2.55 -5.99
N PHE A 204 -11.58 -2.28 -4.81
CA PHE A 204 -10.98 -3.35 -4.00
C PHE A 204 -11.98 -4.38 -3.52
N HIS A 205 -13.25 -4.01 -3.30
CA HIS A 205 -14.30 -4.94 -2.89
C HIS A 205 -14.92 -5.74 -4.05
N SER A 206 -15.01 -5.16 -5.25
CA SER A 206 -15.77 -5.76 -6.36
C SER A 206 -14.91 -6.34 -7.47
N VAL A 207 -13.75 -5.74 -7.75
CA VAL A 207 -12.85 -6.22 -8.81
C VAL A 207 -12.05 -7.43 -8.32
N PRO A 208 -12.14 -8.60 -8.98
CA PRO A 208 -11.38 -9.78 -8.62
C PRO A 208 -9.86 -9.55 -8.71
N LEU A 209 -9.11 -10.25 -7.84
CA LEU A 209 -7.65 -10.30 -7.95
C LEU A 209 -7.25 -10.92 -9.30
N TYR A 210 -6.17 -10.38 -9.90
CA TYR A 210 -5.59 -10.84 -11.16
C TYR A 210 -6.47 -10.62 -12.41
N LYS A 211 -7.57 -9.86 -12.30
CA LYS A 211 -8.36 -9.46 -13.46
C LYS A 211 -7.67 -8.30 -14.18
N ASN A 212 -7.25 -8.55 -15.41
CA ASN A 212 -6.64 -7.55 -16.28
C ASN A 212 -7.68 -6.99 -17.25
N TYR A 213 -7.65 -5.67 -17.46
CA TYR A 213 -8.55 -4.95 -18.37
C TYR A 213 -7.83 -4.40 -19.61
N GLY A 214 -6.60 -4.86 -19.87
CA GLY A 214 -5.76 -4.35 -20.96
C GLY A 214 -5.07 -3.03 -20.62
N ASN A 215 -4.72 -2.29 -21.66
CA ASN A 215 -3.98 -1.05 -21.56
C ASN A 215 -4.88 0.15 -21.93
N TYR A 216 -4.42 1.36 -21.62
CA TYR A 216 -5.06 2.58 -22.07
C TYR A 216 -5.06 2.66 -23.61
N PRO A 217 -6.15 3.10 -24.28
CA PRO A 217 -7.37 3.68 -23.69
C PRO A 217 -8.49 2.66 -23.35
N GLU A 218 -8.37 1.39 -23.76
CA GLU A 218 -9.44 0.38 -23.62
C GLU A 218 -9.83 0.16 -22.16
N ASN A 219 -8.87 0.24 -21.25
CA ASN A 219 -9.08 0.04 -19.83
C ASN A 219 -9.63 1.27 -19.07
N SER A 220 -9.98 2.36 -19.80
CA SER A 220 -10.63 3.53 -19.20
C SER A 220 -12.03 3.23 -18.67
N ASN A 221 -12.66 2.17 -19.18
CA ASN A 221 -13.94 1.65 -18.70
C ASN A 221 -13.73 0.21 -18.23
N PHE A 222 -14.09 -0.10 -16.99
CA PHE A 222 -13.92 -1.42 -16.41
C PHE A 222 -15.03 -1.73 -15.41
N ASP A 223 -15.77 -2.80 -15.65
CA ASP A 223 -16.97 -3.18 -14.90
C ASP A 223 -17.95 -1.99 -14.75
N HIS A 224 -18.12 -1.47 -13.54
CA HIS A 224 -19.00 -0.33 -13.22
C HIS A 224 -18.22 0.98 -13.02
N PHE A 225 -16.96 1.00 -13.39
CA PHE A 225 -16.05 2.12 -13.16
C PHE A 225 -15.60 2.73 -14.48
N SER A 226 -15.34 4.03 -14.46
CA SER A 226 -14.67 4.72 -15.56
C SER A 226 -13.70 5.78 -15.08
N VAL A 227 -12.71 6.08 -15.90
CA VAL A 227 -11.75 7.16 -15.68
C VAL A 227 -11.56 7.95 -16.96
N SER A 228 -11.45 9.29 -16.87
CA SER A 228 -11.21 10.19 -17.99
C SER A 228 -10.20 11.26 -17.59
N TYR A 229 -9.11 11.34 -18.34
CA TYR A 229 -8.12 12.40 -18.20
C TYR A 229 -8.71 13.75 -18.63
N GLU A 230 -9.42 13.79 -19.76
CA GLU A 230 -9.96 15.01 -20.37
C GLU A 230 -10.92 15.73 -19.45
N ASN A 231 -11.68 14.98 -18.65
CA ASN A 231 -12.68 15.52 -17.74
C ASN A 231 -12.21 15.57 -16.27
N ASP A 232 -10.97 15.13 -15.99
CA ASP A 232 -10.49 14.88 -14.63
C ASP A 232 -11.48 14.07 -13.78
N LEU A 233 -12.06 13.05 -14.37
CA LEU A 233 -13.23 12.35 -13.85
C LEU A 233 -12.93 10.88 -13.58
N ALA A 234 -13.35 10.41 -12.41
CA ALA A 234 -13.54 9.01 -12.13
C ALA A 234 -14.97 8.75 -11.66
N THR A 235 -15.56 7.64 -12.07
CA THR A 235 -16.94 7.28 -11.71
C THR A 235 -17.07 5.86 -11.20
N LEU A 236 -18.05 5.66 -10.32
CA LEU A 236 -18.69 4.40 -10.03
C LEU A 236 -20.17 4.54 -10.36
N ASN A 237 -20.72 3.64 -11.16
CA ASN A 237 -22.12 3.65 -11.56
C ASN A 237 -22.77 2.28 -11.27
N LEU A 238 -23.48 2.20 -10.14
CA LEU A 238 -24.30 1.07 -9.73
C LEU A 238 -25.75 1.50 -9.57
N PRO A 239 -26.74 0.59 -9.62
CA PRO A 239 -28.16 0.95 -9.49
C PRO A 239 -28.50 1.72 -8.21
N GLU A 240 -27.87 1.38 -7.09
CA GLU A 240 -28.11 1.98 -5.78
C GLU A 240 -26.96 2.86 -5.26
N LYS A 241 -25.89 2.99 -6.02
CA LYS A 241 -24.69 3.74 -5.59
C LYS A 241 -24.00 4.40 -6.78
N TYR A 242 -23.87 5.70 -6.70
CA TYR A 242 -23.17 6.49 -7.72
C TYR A 242 -22.19 7.45 -7.07
N PHE A 243 -20.92 7.39 -7.52
CA PHE A 243 -19.87 8.35 -7.16
C PHE A 243 -19.24 8.93 -8.41
N TYR A 244 -18.85 10.19 -8.33
CA TYR A 244 -18.03 10.88 -9.34
C TYR A 244 -17.17 11.93 -8.66
N THR A 245 -16.02 12.25 -9.26
CA THR A 245 -14.97 13.10 -8.65
C THR A 245 -15.00 14.55 -9.13
N ASN A 246 -15.80 14.89 -10.11
CA ASN A 246 -15.87 16.25 -10.65
C ASN A 246 -17.21 16.93 -10.31
#